data_7c9776ebc02308a6efed0242c6c1eb84
#
_entry.id   7c9776ebc02308a6efed0242c6c1eb84
#
_cell.length_a   1.000
_cell.length_b   1.000
_cell.length_c   1.000
_cell.angle_alpha   90.00
_cell.angle_beta   90.00
_cell.angle_gamma   90.00
#
_symmetry.space_group_name_H-M   'P 1'
#
loop_
_entity.id
_entity.type
_entity.pdbx_description
1 polymer ?
#
loop_
_entity_poly.entity_id
_entity_poly.type
_entity_poly.pdbx_seq_one_letter_code
_entity_poly.pdbx_strand_id
1 'polypeptide(L)'
;MFQNLCGIEALKNAVLVTTMWDEIGEEEGSIREYELTTRYWKTMIELGCHTSRFYNDTESALNIVSQFQDTQCTVLLQKELVDLHLELAQTSAGRRFFWFLKYFFTQLLVHNWHKWPFCYITWL
;
A
#
# COMPACT_ATOMS: atom_id res chain seq x y z
N MET A 1 -3.52 2.13 -3.49
CA MET A 1 -2.19 2.78 -3.50
C MET A 1 -1.08 1.78 -3.81
N PHE A 2 -0.99 0.65 -3.12
CA PHE A 2 0.03 -0.39 -3.30
C PHE A 2 0.12 -0.91 -4.76
N GLN A 3 -1.00 -1.18 -5.41
CA GLN A 3 -1.06 -1.61 -6.82
C GLN A 3 -0.43 -0.60 -7.80
N ASN A 4 -0.51 0.68 -7.48
CA ASN A 4 0.08 1.73 -8.33
C ASN A 4 1.61 1.85 -8.15
N LEU A 5 2.14 1.32 -7.05
CA LEU A 5 3.58 1.22 -6.80
C LEU A 5 4.17 -0.02 -7.45
N CYS A 6 3.56 -1.16 -7.20
CA CYS A 6 4.10 -2.46 -7.61
C CYS A 6 3.71 -2.86 -9.05
N GLY A 7 2.50 -2.48 -9.48
CA GLY A 7 1.90 -3.03 -10.68
C GLY A 7 1.24 -4.39 -10.44
N ILE A 8 0.36 -4.80 -11.34
CA ILE A 8 -0.39 -6.06 -11.19
C ILE A 8 0.54 -7.28 -11.35
N GLU A 9 1.53 -7.20 -12.23
CA GLU A 9 2.46 -8.30 -12.48
C GLU A 9 3.34 -8.61 -11.27
N ALA A 10 3.78 -7.57 -10.53
CA ALA A 10 4.60 -7.74 -9.34
C ALA A 10 3.81 -8.25 -8.13
N LEU A 11 2.48 -8.15 -8.14
CA LEU A 11 1.64 -8.65 -7.05
C LEU A 11 1.72 -10.17 -6.89
N LYS A 12 1.97 -10.90 -7.96
CA LYS A 12 2.17 -12.36 -7.90
C LYS A 12 3.42 -12.77 -7.10
N ASN A 13 4.39 -11.85 -6.99
CA ASN A 13 5.62 -12.03 -6.22
C ASN A 13 5.55 -11.28 -4.88
N ALA A 14 4.38 -10.85 -4.45
CA ALA A 14 4.17 -10.19 -3.16
C ALA A 14 3.55 -11.17 -2.15
N VAL A 15 4.07 -11.14 -0.94
CA VAL A 15 3.52 -11.89 0.20
C VAL A 15 3.03 -10.89 1.25
N LEU A 16 1.78 -11.02 1.64
CA LEU A 16 1.14 -10.22 2.70
C LEU A 16 1.33 -10.96 4.01
N VAL A 17 2.08 -10.37 4.93
CA VAL A 17 2.48 -11.04 6.17
C VAL A 17 1.76 -10.41 7.36
N THR A 18 1.12 -11.26 8.19
CA THR A 18 0.62 -10.89 9.50
C THR A 18 1.68 -11.16 10.57
N THR A 19 1.84 -10.25 11.51
CA THR A 19 2.87 -10.30 12.56
C THR A 19 2.25 -10.11 13.94
N MET A 20 3.05 -10.21 15.01
CA MET A 20 2.65 -10.01 16.41
C MET A 20 1.70 -11.10 16.95
N TRP A 21 1.84 -12.30 16.45
CA TRP A 21 1.04 -13.44 16.89
C TRP A 21 1.38 -13.92 18.33
N ASP A 22 2.57 -13.56 18.80
CA ASP A 22 3.06 -13.79 20.16
C ASP A 22 2.45 -12.81 21.18
N GLU A 23 2.00 -11.64 20.74
CA GLU A 23 1.39 -10.61 21.59
C GLU A 23 -0.13 -10.70 21.64
N ILE A 24 -0.75 -11.22 20.58
CA ILE A 24 -2.20 -11.31 20.42
C ILE A 24 -2.59 -12.80 20.46
N GLY A 25 -3.58 -13.16 21.28
CA GLY A 25 -4.07 -14.53 21.33
C GLY A 25 -4.51 -15.02 19.94
N GLU A 26 -4.27 -16.31 19.67
CA GLU A 26 -4.54 -16.96 18.37
C GLU A 26 -5.98 -16.72 17.86
N GLU A 27 -6.97 -16.72 18.77
CA GLU A 27 -8.37 -16.49 18.43
C GLU A 27 -8.62 -15.07 17.92
N GLU A 28 -8.14 -14.07 18.63
CA GLU A 28 -8.28 -12.67 18.25
C GLU A 28 -7.48 -12.34 16.97
N GLY A 29 -6.27 -12.88 16.86
CA GLY A 29 -5.42 -12.75 15.66
C GLY A 29 -6.09 -13.33 14.43
N SER A 30 -6.73 -14.51 14.56
CA SER A 30 -7.43 -15.16 13.44
C SER A 30 -8.67 -14.39 12.98
N ILE A 31 -9.41 -13.77 13.89
CA ILE A 31 -10.53 -12.90 13.54
C ILE A 31 -10.05 -11.68 12.74
N ARG A 32 -8.98 -11.03 13.19
CA ARG A 32 -8.39 -9.87 12.50
C ARG A 32 -7.82 -10.25 11.12
N GLU A 33 -7.15 -11.38 11.02
CA GLU A 33 -6.63 -11.90 9.76
C GLU A 33 -7.76 -12.21 8.77
N TYR A 34 -8.86 -12.80 9.25
CA TYR A 34 -10.05 -13.03 8.43
C TYR A 34 -10.62 -11.73 7.87
N GLU A 35 -10.72 -10.68 8.68
CA GLU A 35 -11.16 -9.35 8.22
C GLU A 35 -10.19 -8.75 7.19
N LEU A 36 -8.87 -8.87 7.41
CA LEU A 36 -7.86 -8.40 6.47
C LEU A 36 -7.97 -9.11 5.12
N THR A 37 -8.06 -10.43 5.12
CA THR A 37 -8.08 -11.25 3.91
C THR A 37 -9.39 -11.10 3.12
N THR A 38 -10.52 -10.97 3.80
CA THR A 38 -11.84 -10.91 3.15
C THR A 38 -12.24 -9.49 2.72
N ARG A 39 -11.73 -8.45 3.38
CA ARG A 39 -12.14 -7.07 3.15
C ARG A 39 -11.03 -6.20 2.55
N TYR A 40 -9.86 -6.14 3.19
CA TYR A 40 -8.80 -5.20 2.83
C TYR A 40 -7.83 -5.76 1.79
N TRP A 41 -7.46 -7.02 1.89
CA TRP A 41 -6.49 -7.70 1.02
C TRP A 41 -7.12 -8.50 -0.11
N LYS A 42 -8.45 -8.63 -0.09
CA LYS A 42 -9.21 -9.44 -1.05
C LYS A 42 -8.76 -9.21 -2.49
N THR A 43 -8.74 -7.97 -2.95
CA THR A 43 -8.35 -7.63 -4.32
C THR A 43 -6.89 -8.02 -4.62
N MET A 44 -5.97 -7.88 -3.66
CA MET A 44 -4.57 -8.25 -3.86
C MET A 44 -4.41 -9.77 -3.93
N ILE A 45 -5.14 -10.50 -3.09
CA ILE A 45 -5.16 -11.97 -3.10
C ILE A 45 -5.76 -12.49 -4.41
N GLU A 46 -6.84 -11.90 -4.90
CA GLU A 46 -7.45 -12.24 -6.21
C GLU A 46 -6.49 -11.95 -7.38
N LEU A 47 -5.57 -11.00 -7.23
CA LEU A 47 -4.52 -10.67 -8.20
C LEU A 47 -3.25 -11.53 -8.05
N GLY A 48 -3.24 -12.48 -7.12
CA GLY A 48 -2.18 -13.48 -6.98
C GLY A 48 -1.19 -13.25 -5.83
N CYS A 49 -1.45 -12.29 -4.92
CA CYS A 49 -0.66 -12.17 -3.69
C CYS A 49 -0.87 -13.38 -2.80
N HIS A 50 0.21 -13.87 -2.20
CA HIS A 50 0.17 -14.88 -1.15
C HIS A 50 -0.01 -14.24 0.24
N THR A 51 -0.53 -15.00 1.19
CA THR A 51 -0.62 -14.58 2.60
C THR A 51 0.15 -15.54 3.47
N SER A 52 0.81 -15.02 4.52
CA SER A 52 1.56 -15.84 5.47
C SER A 52 1.55 -15.22 6.86
N ARG A 53 1.77 -16.05 7.88
CA ARG A 53 1.92 -15.64 9.28
C ARG A 53 3.39 -15.67 9.67
N PHE A 54 3.84 -14.66 10.38
CA PHE A 54 5.16 -14.59 10.96
C PHE A 54 5.06 -14.65 12.48
N TYR A 55 5.68 -15.69 13.06
CA TYR A 55 5.63 -15.99 14.51
C TYR A 55 6.88 -15.55 15.25
N ASN A 56 7.65 -14.64 14.68
CA ASN A 56 8.90 -14.13 15.26
C ASN A 56 9.99 -15.21 15.44
N ASP A 57 9.95 -16.26 14.63
CA ASP A 57 10.92 -17.36 14.62
C ASP A 57 11.53 -17.57 13.23
N THR A 58 12.65 -18.30 13.20
CA THR A 58 13.42 -18.54 11.96
C THR A 58 12.64 -19.44 10.98
N GLU A 59 11.84 -20.37 11.47
CA GLU A 59 11.11 -21.31 10.62
C GLU A 59 10.02 -20.60 9.84
N SER A 60 9.19 -19.76 10.49
CA SER A 60 8.18 -18.94 9.82
C SER A 60 8.80 -17.93 8.84
N ALA A 61 9.96 -17.36 9.18
CA ALA A 61 10.69 -16.48 8.28
C ALA A 61 11.15 -17.21 7.01
N LEU A 62 11.76 -18.37 7.13
CA LEU A 62 12.21 -19.18 5.99
C LEU A 62 11.03 -19.66 5.14
N ASN A 63 9.91 -20.01 5.75
CA ASN A 63 8.68 -20.38 5.04
C ASN A 63 8.18 -19.21 4.18
N ILE A 64 8.18 -17.98 4.72
CA ILE A 64 7.78 -16.78 3.96
C ILE A 64 8.73 -16.56 2.78
N VAL A 65 10.04 -16.60 3.00
CA VAL A 65 11.04 -16.40 1.94
C VAL A 65 10.95 -17.47 0.85
N SER A 66 10.67 -18.71 1.21
CA SER A 66 10.53 -19.82 0.26
C SER A 66 9.34 -19.68 -0.70
N GLN A 67 8.37 -18.83 -0.38
CA GLN A 67 7.22 -18.55 -1.25
C GLN A 67 7.56 -17.62 -2.41
N PHE A 68 8.69 -16.92 -2.34
CA PHE A 68 9.14 -16.08 -3.45
C PHE A 68 9.66 -16.96 -4.59
N GLN A 69 9.04 -16.83 -5.74
CA GLN A 69 9.52 -17.47 -6.95
C GLN A 69 10.72 -16.69 -7.49
N ASP A 70 11.66 -17.39 -8.13
CA ASP A 70 12.88 -16.81 -8.72
C ASP A 70 12.60 -15.88 -9.93
N THR A 71 11.40 -15.38 -10.05
CA THR A 71 10.98 -14.54 -11.16
C THR A 71 11.29 -13.09 -10.83
N GLN A 72 12.34 -12.56 -11.43
CA GLN A 72 12.63 -11.12 -11.36
C GLN A 72 11.47 -10.34 -11.99
N CYS A 73 10.77 -9.57 -11.18
CA CYS A 73 9.70 -8.72 -11.64
C CYS A 73 10.04 -7.26 -11.31
N THR A 74 10.06 -6.42 -12.32
CA THR A 74 10.29 -4.99 -12.17
C THR A 74 9.05 -4.32 -11.58
N VAL A 75 9.22 -3.60 -10.49
CA VAL A 75 8.13 -2.81 -9.87
C VAL A 75 7.68 -1.71 -10.83
N LEU A 76 6.38 -1.48 -10.95
CA LEU A 76 5.81 -0.48 -11.85
C LEU A 76 6.45 0.91 -11.68
N LEU A 77 6.64 1.35 -10.44
CA LEU A 77 7.28 2.63 -10.15
C LEU A 77 8.71 2.69 -10.72
N GLN A 78 9.49 1.61 -10.61
CA GLN A 78 10.83 1.55 -11.19
C GLN A 78 10.77 1.65 -12.71
N LYS A 79 9.85 0.94 -13.35
CA LYS A 79 9.63 1.02 -14.79
C LYS A 79 9.25 2.42 -15.25
N GLU A 80 8.35 3.09 -14.53
CA GLU A 80 7.94 4.47 -14.84
C GLU A 80 9.09 5.48 -14.67
N LEU A 81 9.91 5.35 -13.61
CA LEU A 81 11.01 6.28 -13.36
C LEU A 81 12.24 6.01 -14.21
N VAL A 82 12.62 4.74 -14.41
CA VAL A 82 13.88 4.37 -15.07
C VAL A 82 13.68 4.18 -16.57
N ASP A 83 12.69 3.38 -16.99
CA ASP A 83 12.51 3.05 -18.39
C ASP A 83 11.77 4.15 -19.17
N LEU A 84 10.75 4.74 -18.54
CA LEU A 84 9.95 5.81 -19.17
C LEU A 84 10.43 7.22 -18.82
N HIS A 85 11.43 7.35 -17.95
CA HIS A 85 12.00 8.62 -17.51
C HIS A 85 10.95 9.64 -17.01
N LEU A 86 9.87 9.16 -16.37
CA LEU A 86 8.83 10.01 -15.81
C LEU A 86 9.31 10.67 -14.53
N GLU A 87 8.90 11.91 -14.30
CA GLU A 87 9.07 12.54 -12.99
C GLU A 87 8.15 11.87 -11.95
N LEU A 88 8.54 11.88 -10.68
CA LEU A 88 7.77 11.24 -9.60
C LEU A 88 6.29 11.66 -9.58
N ALA A 89 6.02 12.95 -9.84
CA ALA A 89 4.66 13.50 -9.90
C ALA A 89 3.82 12.94 -11.07
N GLN A 90 4.47 12.46 -12.12
CA GLN A 90 3.85 11.93 -13.33
C GLN A 90 3.60 10.43 -13.24
N THR A 91 4.24 9.73 -12.29
CA THR A 91 4.05 8.29 -12.08
C THR A 91 2.64 7.97 -11.58
N SER A 92 2.20 6.74 -11.79
CA SER A 92 0.90 6.25 -11.32
C SER A 92 0.74 6.36 -9.80
N ALA A 93 1.81 6.10 -9.06
CA ALA A 93 1.86 6.24 -7.61
C ALA A 93 1.88 7.72 -7.19
N GLY A 94 2.71 8.53 -7.84
CA GLY A 94 2.87 9.96 -7.54
C GLY A 94 1.57 10.73 -7.75
N ARG A 95 0.89 10.55 -8.88
CA ARG A 95 -0.41 11.19 -9.15
C ARG A 95 -1.44 10.90 -8.07
N ARG A 96 -1.53 9.65 -7.58
CA ARG A 96 -2.43 9.27 -6.49
C ARG A 96 -2.05 9.94 -5.17
N PHE A 97 -0.75 9.97 -4.87
CA PHE A 97 -0.22 10.61 -3.66
C PHE A 97 -0.48 12.11 -3.65
N PHE A 98 -0.15 12.81 -4.75
CA PHE A 98 -0.37 14.26 -4.87
C PHE A 98 -1.86 14.62 -4.87
N TRP A 99 -2.72 13.79 -5.46
CA TRP A 99 -4.17 13.98 -5.38
C TRP A 99 -4.68 13.87 -3.92
N PHE A 100 -4.22 12.85 -3.19
CA PHE A 100 -4.54 12.69 -1.77
C PHE A 100 -4.04 13.87 -0.93
N LEU A 101 -2.80 14.31 -1.16
CA LEU A 101 -2.18 15.44 -0.48
C LEU A 101 -2.98 16.73 -0.74
N LYS A 102 -3.34 16.98 -2.00
CA LYS A 102 -4.18 18.14 -2.38
C LYS A 102 -5.53 18.10 -1.67
N TYR A 103 -6.19 16.94 -1.63
CA TYR A 103 -7.46 16.76 -0.95
C TYR A 103 -7.32 17.01 0.56
N PHE A 104 -6.28 16.49 1.19
CA PHE A 104 -6.00 16.68 2.61
C PHE A 104 -5.76 18.15 2.96
N PHE A 105 -4.95 18.85 2.17
CA PHE A 105 -4.72 20.30 2.37
C PHE A 105 -5.97 21.14 2.12
N THR A 106 -6.78 20.80 1.13
CA THR A 106 -8.06 21.49 0.92
C THR A 106 -9.01 21.32 2.10
N GLN A 107 -9.08 20.13 2.69
CA GLN A 107 -9.90 19.89 3.89
C GLN A 107 -9.38 20.66 5.11
N LEU A 108 -8.08 20.71 5.32
CA LEU A 108 -7.47 21.50 6.41
C LEU A 108 -7.73 23.00 6.22
N LEU A 109 -7.62 23.51 5.02
CA LEU A 109 -7.89 24.92 4.71
C LEU A 109 -9.37 25.27 4.90
N VAL A 110 -10.28 24.43 4.43
CA VAL A 110 -11.72 24.62 4.59
C VAL A 110 -12.14 24.54 6.07
N HIS A 111 -11.55 23.63 6.86
CA HIS A 111 -11.88 23.50 8.28
C HIS A 111 -11.35 24.68 9.14
N ASN A 112 -10.25 25.32 8.69
CA ASN A 112 -9.70 26.50 9.37
C ASN A 112 -10.32 27.83 8.90
N TRP A 113 -11.07 27.85 7.79
CA TRP A 113 -11.60 29.10 7.24
C TRP A 113 -12.70 29.73 8.09
N HIS A 114 -13.33 29.01 9.00
CA HIS A 114 -14.26 29.61 9.96
C HIS A 114 -13.58 30.45 11.07
N LYS A 115 -12.25 30.48 11.14
CA LYS A 115 -11.50 31.23 12.15
C LYS A 115 -10.79 32.48 11.65
N TRP A 116 -10.78 32.75 10.31
CA TRP A 116 -10.14 33.95 9.76
C TRP A 116 -11.14 34.72 8.89
N PRO A 117 -11.62 35.90 9.36
CA PRO A 117 -12.33 36.82 8.48
C PRO A 117 -11.29 37.54 7.60
N PHE A 118 -11.54 37.56 6.31
CA PHE A 118 -10.83 38.33 5.29
C PHE A 118 -9.48 37.77 4.78
N CYS A 119 -9.56 37.02 3.67
CA CYS A 119 -8.65 37.21 2.54
C CYS A 119 -9.28 36.63 1.27
N TYR A 120 -9.87 37.50 0.47
CA TYR A 120 -10.20 37.21 -0.93
C TYR A 120 -8.90 37.25 -1.75
N ILE A 121 -8.43 36.10 -2.22
CA ILE A 121 -7.45 36.04 -3.32
C ILE A 121 -8.20 35.55 -4.53
N THR A 122 -8.59 36.48 -5.39
CA THR A 122 -9.04 36.25 -6.76
C THR A 122 -7.82 35.84 -7.59
N TRP A 123 -7.85 34.63 -8.16
CA TRP A 123 -6.96 34.23 -9.24
C TRP A 123 -7.66 34.53 -10.58
N LEU A 124 -7.06 35.41 -11.37
CA LEU A 124 -7.28 35.53 -12.80
C LEU A 124 -6.58 34.39 -13.54
#